data_1b634387a5ece6f2426a2a524d287b3e
#
_entry.id   1b634387a5ece6f2426a2a524d287b3e
#
_cell.length_a   1.000
_cell.length_b   1.000
_cell.length_c   1.000
_cell.angle_alpha   90.00
_cell.angle_beta   90.00
_cell.angle_gamma   90.00
#
_symmetry.space_group_name_H-M   'P 1'
#
loop_
_entity.id
_entity.type
_entity.pdbx_description
1 polymer ?
#
loop_
_entity_poly.entity_id
_entity_poly.type
_entity_poly.pdbx_seq_one_letter_code
_entity_poly.pdbx_strand_id
1 'polypeptide(L)'
;MKEFIISEAKVETAVLVGLITQMQDERKTNEYLDELAFLAETAGAEVVKRFTQKLPTANSVTYVGKGKLEEIRQYIRTEEEEEREVGMVIFDDELSAKQIRNIEAELKVKILDRTSLILDIFAMRAQTANAKTQVELAQYKYMLPRLQRLWTHLERQGGSGSGSGKGGSVGLRGPGETQLEMDRRIILNRMSLLKERLAEIDKQKATQRKNRGRMIRVALVGYTNVGKSTIMNLLSKSEVFAENKLFATLDTTVRKVIIDNLPFLLSDTVGFIRKLPTDLVDSFKSTLDEVREADLLVHVVDISHPGFEEQIEVVNKTLADIGGGGKPMILIFNKIDAYTYVEKAPDDLTPRTKENLTLEELMKTWMAKMEDNCLFISARERINIDELKDVVYQRVKELHVQKYPYNDFLYQTYEEEE
;
A
#
# COMPACT_ATOMS: atom_id res chain seq x y z
N MET A 1 -28.06 4.68 -38.68
CA MET A 1 -27.06 5.00 -37.66
C MET A 1 -27.45 4.23 -36.39
N LYS A 2 -26.66 3.26 -35.92
CA LYS A 2 -26.88 2.64 -34.63
C LYS A 2 -26.24 3.54 -33.58
N GLU A 3 -27.06 4.17 -32.75
CA GLU A 3 -26.57 4.87 -31.57
C GLU A 3 -25.89 3.86 -30.66
N PHE A 4 -24.60 4.01 -30.48
CA PHE A 4 -23.89 3.33 -29.40
C PHE A 4 -24.30 4.05 -28.09
N ILE A 5 -25.21 3.47 -27.34
CA ILE A 5 -25.48 3.85 -25.97
C ILE A 5 -24.19 3.49 -25.23
N ILE A 6 -23.34 4.49 -24.93
CA ILE A 6 -22.27 4.36 -23.94
C ILE A 6 -23.00 4.21 -22.61
N SER A 7 -23.14 2.98 -22.15
CA SER A 7 -23.58 2.68 -20.78
C SER A 7 -22.57 3.41 -19.86
N GLU A 8 -23.02 4.43 -19.15
CA GLU A 8 -22.24 5.00 -18.06
C GLU A 8 -21.80 3.85 -17.17
N ALA A 9 -20.49 3.72 -16.95
CA ALA A 9 -19.96 2.68 -16.09
C ALA A 9 -20.57 2.89 -14.68
N LYS A 10 -21.48 2.00 -14.28
CA LYS A 10 -22.14 2.06 -12.98
C LYS A 10 -21.06 1.96 -11.92
N VAL A 11 -20.93 2.96 -11.06
CA VAL A 11 -19.98 2.94 -9.95
C VAL A 11 -20.35 1.77 -9.04
N GLU A 12 -19.41 0.87 -8.77
CA GLU A 12 -19.63 -0.25 -7.86
C GLU A 12 -19.74 0.27 -6.42
N THR A 13 -20.78 -0.11 -5.72
CA THR A 13 -20.99 0.27 -4.32
C THR A 13 -20.39 -0.77 -3.36
N ALA A 14 -19.82 -0.30 -2.26
CA ALA A 14 -19.12 -1.12 -1.30
C ALA A 14 -19.61 -0.91 0.14
N VAL A 15 -19.71 -1.98 0.88
CA VAL A 15 -19.92 -2.01 2.32
C VAL A 15 -18.61 -2.41 3.00
N LEU A 16 -18.20 -1.68 4.04
CA LEU A 16 -16.97 -1.97 4.78
C LEU A 16 -17.26 -2.67 6.10
N VAL A 17 -16.39 -3.61 6.47
CA VAL A 17 -16.52 -4.40 7.70
C VAL A 17 -15.19 -4.39 8.47
N GLY A 18 -15.24 -3.96 9.74
CA GLY A 18 -14.09 -3.94 10.65
C GLY A 18 -14.38 -4.58 12.00
N LEU A 19 -13.34 -5.05 12.69
CA LEU A 19 -13.44 -5.60 14.02
C LEU A 19 -12.82 -4.66 15.06
N ILE A 20 -13.52 -4.50 16.18
CA ILE A 20 -13.02 -3.90 17.40
C ILE A 20 -12.50 -5.03 18.29
N THR A 21 -11.21 -5.00 18.63
CA THR A 21 -10.55 -6.04 19.43
C THR A 21 -9.90 -5.43 20.68
N GLN A 22 -9.29 -6.25 21.52
CA GLN A 22 -8.53 -5.75 22.66
C GLN A 22 -7.31 -4.90 22.26
N MET A 23 -6.73 -5.17 21.08
CA MET A 23 -5.56 -4.46 20.53
C MET A 23 -5.93 -3.28 19.65
N GLN A 24 -7.19 -3.17 19.25
CA GLN A 24 -7.72 -2.21 18.30
C GLN A 24 -9.06 -1.70 18.82
N ASP A 25 -9.03 -0.56 19.49
CA ASP A 25 -10.23 0.09 20.02
C ASP A 25 -11.16 0.64 18.91
N GLU A 26 -12.28 1.17 19.29
CA GLU A 26 -13.28 1.69 18.35
C GLU A 26 -12.74 2.86 17.54
N ARG A 27 -11.96 3.74 18.16
CA ARG A 27 -11.35 4.90 17.49
C ARG A 27 -10.38 4.45 16.40
N LYS A 28 -9.44 3.56 16.74
CA LYS A 28 -8.50 2.97 15.77
C LYS A 28 -9.22 2.19 14.68
N THR A 29 -10.30 1.47 15.01
CA THR A 29 -11.09 0.76 14.01
C THR A 29 -11.71 1.72 13.01
N ASN A 30 -12.22 2.86 13.45
CA ASN A 30 -12.77 3.89 12.57
C ASN A 30 -11.68 4.52 11.68
N GLU A 31 -10.51 4.87 12.22
CA GLU A 31 -9.35 5.36 11.45
C GLU A 31 -8.94 4.34 10.37
N TYR A 32 -8.97 3.05 10.69
CA TYR A 32 -8.66 1.98 9.76
C TYR A 32 -9.74 1.77 8.68
N LEU A 33 -11.00 1.97 9.03
CA LEU A 33 -12.10 1.98 8.06
C LEU A 33 -12.08 3.23 7.17
N ASP A 34 -11.59 4.37 7.66
CA ASP A 34 -11.34 5.56 6.82
C ASP A 34 -10.26 5.26 5.77
N GLU A 35 -9.17 4.63 6.17
CA GLU A 35 -8.14 4.19 5.24
C GLU A 35 -8.68 3.17 4.23
N LEU A 36 -9.50 2.20 4.68
CA LEU A 36 -10.13 1.21 3.80
C LEU A 36 -11.12 1.86 2.82
N ALA A 37 -11.88 2.86 3.28
CA ALA A 37 -12.77 3.64 2.42
C ALA A 37 -11.99 4.35 1.32
N PHE A 38 -10.86 4.98 1.66
CA PHE A 38 -10.02 5.65 0.67
C PHE A 38 -9.36 4.65 -0.31
N LEU A 39 -9.05 3.41 0.13
CA LEU A 39 -8.65 2.34 -0.77
C LEU A 39 -9.77 1.96 -1.75
N ALA A 40 -10.99 1.78 -1.25
CA ALA A 40 -12.16 1.45 -2.07
C ALA A 40 -12.45 2.54 -3.12
N GLU A 41 -12.44 3.80 -2.71
CA GLU A 41 -12.59 4.96 -3.61
C GLU A 41 -11.45 5.02 -4.66
N THR A 42 -10.22 4.70 -4.27
CA THR A 42 -9.08 4.62 -5.19
C THR A 42 -9.29 3.51 -6.23
N ALA A 43 -9.96 2.43 -5.85
CA ALA A 43 -10.37 1.34 -6.74
C ALA A 43 -11.61 1.68 -7.59
N GLY A 44 -12.23 2.85 -7.37
CA GLY A 44 -13.42 3.29 -8.11
C GLY A 44 -14.74 2.83 -7.51
N ALA A 45 -14.75 2.33 -6.27
CA ALA A 45 -15.96 1.94 -5.55
C ALA A 45 -16.45 3.08 -4.64
N GLU A 46 -17.75 3.21 -4.49
CA GLU A 46 -18.39 4.14 -3.56
C GLU A 46 -18.76 3.42 -2.25
N VAL A 47 -18.32 3.95 -1.12
CA VAL A 47 -18.61 3.37 0.19
C VAL A 47 -19.96 3.87 0.72
N VAL A 48 -20.94 2.97 0.80
CA VAL A 48 -22.30 3.30 1.22
C VAL A 48 -22.57 3.05 2.70
N LYS A 49 -21.87 2.08 3.33
CA LYS A 49 -22.08 1.72 4.73
C LYS A 49 -20.85 1.11 5.37
N ARG A 50 -20.70 1.31 6.68
CA ARG A 50 -19.68 0.68 7.51
C ARG A 50 -20.31 -0.13 8.62
N PHE A 51 -19.80 -1.33 8.87
CA PHE A 51 -20.18 -2.18 9.98
C PHE A 51 -18.98 -2.50 10.85
N THR A 52 -19.18 -2.41 12.15
CA THR A 52 -18.18 -2.80 13.13
C THR A 52 -18.76 -3.82 14.08
N GLN A 53 -17.93 -4.69 14.61
CA GLN A 53 -18.30 -5.62 15.68
C GLN A 53 -17.16 -5.73 16.69
N LYS A 54 -17.52 -5.74 17.98
CA LYS A 54 -16.58 -5.99 19.07
C LYS A 54 -16.45 -7.48 19.30
N LEU A 55 -15.26 -8.03 19.03
CA LEU A 55 -14.93 -9.44 19.26
C LEU A 55 -13.50 -9.53 19.80
N PRO A 56 -13.20 -10.49 20.71
CA PRO A 56 -11.81 -10.73 21.17
C PRO A 56 -10.89 -11.13 20.01
N THR A 57 -11.41 -11.97 19.11
CA THR A 57 -10.71 -12.47 17.89
C THR A 57 -11.70 -12.64 16.76
N ALA A 58 -11.23 -12.56 15.53
CA ALA A 58 -12.04 -12.83 14.34
C ALA A 58 -12.65 -14.24 14.37
N ASN A 59 -13.90 -14.37 13.96
CA ASN A 59 -14.54 -15.67 13.85
C ASN A 59 -13.87 -16.50 12.75
N SER A 60 -13.48 -17.73 13.06
CA SER A 60 -12.76 -18.63 12.13
C SER A 60 -13.62 -19.11 10.93
N VAL A 61 -14.94 -18.92 10.97
CA VAL A 61 -15.87 -19.36 9.93
C VAL A 61 -16.34 -18.21 9.03
N THR A 62 -16.66 -17.06 9.62
CA THR A 62 -17.32 -15.93 8.94
C THR A 62 -16.69 -14.56 9.26
N TYR A 63 -15.52 -14.53 9.92
CA TYR A 63 -14.81 -13.31 10.36
C TYR A 63 -15.60 -12.53 11.44
N VAL A 64 -16.86 -12.21 11.18
CA VAL A 64 -17.81 -11.63 12.15
C VAL A 64 -18.73 -12.69 12.73
N GLY A 65 -19.43 -12.38 13.82
CA GLY A 65 -20.45 -13.28 14.39
C GLY A 65 -21.69 -13.40 13.49
N LYS A 66 -22.44 -14.48 13.66
CA LYS A 66 -23.66 -14.77 12.85
C LYS A 66 -24.67 -13.63 12.87
N GLY A 67 -24.90 -13.00 14.04
CA GLY A 67 -25.85 -11.87 14.14
C GLY A 67 -25.42 -10.65 13.32
N LYS A 68 -24.12 -10.33 13.30
CA LYS A 68 -23.60 -9.23 12.49
C LYS A 68 -23.65 -9.56 11.00
N LEU A 69 -23.40 -10.80 10.62
CA LEU A 69 -23.51 -11.24 9.23
C LEU A 69 -24.97 -11.16 8.74
N GLU A 70 -25.93 -11.51 9.59
CA GLU A 70 -27.35 -11.35 9.29
C GLU A 70 -27.75 -9.88 9.16
N GLU A 71 -27.24 -8.99 10.02
CA GLU A 71 -27.44 -7.54 9.93
C GLU A 71 -26.94 -6.98 8.59
N ILE A 72 -25.76 -7.40 8.14
CA ILE A 72 -25.19 -7.01 6.83
C ILE A 72 -26.09 -7.56 5.71
N ARG A 73 -26.55 -8.81 5.80
CA ARG A 73 -27.45 -9.43 4.82
C ARG A 73 -28.78 -8.68 4.69
N GLN A 74 -29.36 -8.30 5.83
CA GLN A 74 -30.61 -7.53 5.85
C GLN A 74 -30.41 -6.15 5.22
N TYR A 75 -29.32 -5.47 5.53
CA TYR A 75 -28.99 -4.19 4.91
C TYR A 75 -28.89 -4.32 3.37
N ILE A 76 -28.16 -5.32 2.86
CA ILE A 76 -28.02 -5.55 1.42
C ILE A 76 -29.39 -5.76 0.77
N ARG A 77 -30.28 -6.55 1.37
CA ARG A 77 -31.63 -6.78 0.86
C ARG A 77 -32.48 -5.52 0.86
N THR A 78 -32.41 -4.72 1.91
CA THR A 78 -33.14 -3.45 1.99
C THR A 78 -32.69 -2.48 0.89
N GLU A 79 -31.39 -2.40 0.62
CA GLU A 79 -30.87 -1.57 -0.48
C GLU A 79 -31.33 -2.11 -1.85
N GLU A 80 -31.35 -3.44 -2.06
CA GLU A 80 -31.88 -4.06 -3.28
C GLU A 80 -33.38 -3.75 -3.48
N GLU A 81 -34.19 -3.75 -2.42
CA GLU A 81 -35.61 -3.39 -2.46
C GLU A 81 -35.82 -1.89 -2.80
N GLU A 82 -34.84 -1.04 -2.48
CA GLU A 82 -34.82 0.38 -2.82
C GLU A 82 -34.14 0.69 -4.18
N GLU A 83 -33.93 -0.34 -5.00
CA GLU A 83 -33.25 -0.24 -6.31
C GLU A 83 -31.79 0.26 -6.23
N ARG A 84 -31.16 0.16 -5.05
CA ARG A 84 -29.75 0.47 -4.82
C ARG A 84 -29.00 -0.85 -4.64
N GLU A 85 -28.18 -1.20 -5.59
CA GLU A 85 -27.43 -2.45 -5.57
C GLU A 85 -26.13 -2.29 -4.77
N VAL A 86 -25.92 -3.16 -3.78
CA VAL A 86 -24.62 -3.30 -3.10
C VAL A 86 -23.75 -4.27 -3.90
N GLY A 87 -22.73 -3.77 -4.58
CA GLY A 87 -21.88 -4.59 -5.46
C GLY A 87 -20.92 -5.50 -4.71
N MET A 88 -20.38 -5.03 -3.56
CA MET A 88 -19.37 -5.78 -2.80
C MET A 88 -19.35 -5.47 -1.31
N VAL A 89 -18.77 -6.41 -0.54
CA VAL A 89 -18.44 -6.22 0.88
C VAL A 89 -16.94 -6.39 1.06
N ILE A 90 -16.28 -5.40 1.70
CA ILE A 90 -14.84 -5.35 1.89
C ILE A 90 -14.50 -5.45 3.37
N PHE A 91 -13.63 -6.37 3.73
CA PHE A 91 -13.16 -6.61 5.09
C PHE A 91 -11.77 -6.00 5.31
N ASP A 92 -11.55 -5.36 6.47
CA ASP A 92 -10.28 -4.68 6.79
C ASP A 92 -9.11 -5.62 7.11
N ASP A 93 -9.35 -6.91 7.22
CA ASP A 93 -8.33 -7.94 7.45
C ASP A 93 -8.27 -8.92 6.28
N GLU A 94 -7.19 -9.70 6.22
CA GLU A 94 -7.08 -10.80 5.28
C GLU A 94 -8.03 -11.95 5.69
N LEU A 95 -8.81 -12.42 4.74
CA LEU A 95 -9.75 -13.53 4.93
C LEU A 95 -9.15 -14.85 4.45
N SER A 96 -9.42 -15.92 5.19
CA SER A 96 -9.14 -17.26 4.71
C SER A 96 -10.12 -17.67 3.61
N ALA A 97 -9.72 -18.59 2.72
CA ALA A 97 -10.60 -19.11 1.67
C ALA A 97 -11.91 -19.69 2.20
N LYS A 98 -11.90 -20.26 3.42
CA LYS A 98 -13.11 -20.76 4.08
C LYS A 98 -14.06 -19.63 4.48
N GLN A 99 -13.52 -18.54 5.04
CA GLN A 99 -14.31 -17.36 5.43
C GLN A 99 -14.94 -16.71 4.20
N ILE A 100 -14.15 -16.45 3.15
CA ILE A 100 -14.65 -15.84 1.89
C ILE A 100 -15.85 -16.65 1.37
N ARG A 101 -15.68 -17.96 1.18
CA ARG A 101 -16.75 -18.82 0.66
C ARG A 101 -18.00 -18.82 1.54
N ASN A 102 -17.86 -18.91 2.87
CA ASN A 102 -18.99 -18.93 3.76
C ASN A 102 -19.75 -17.61 3.76
N ILE A 103 -19.01 -16.49 3.76
CA ILE A 103 -19.60 -15.14 3.71
C ILE A 103 -20.28 -14.92 2.35
N GLU A 104 -19.64 -15.30 1.25
CA GLU A 104 -20.19 -15.19 -0.11
C GLU A 104 -21.47 -16.01 -0.30
N ALA A 105 -21.50 -17.23 0.27
CA ALA A 105 -22.70 -18.08 0.26
C ALA A 105 -23.87 -17.45 1.03
N GLU A 106 -23.62 -16.71 2.11
CA GLU A 106 -24.64 -16.06 2.93
C GLU A 106 -25.08 -14.70 2.36
N LEU A 107 -24.14 -13.87 1.91
CA LEU A 107 -24.43 -12.51 1.45
C LEU A 107 -24.78 -12.44 -0.04
N LYS A 108 -24.29 -13.39 -0.85
CA LYS A 108 -24.49 -13.48 -2.32
C LYS A 108 -24.01 -12.26 -3.11
N VAL A 109 -23.05 -11.53 -2.57
CA VAL A 109 -22.35 -10.41 -3.21
C VAL A 109 -20.86 -10.71 -3.27
N LYS A 110 -20.12 -9.96 -4.08
CA LYS A 110 -18.66 -10.05 -4.17
C LYS A 110 -18.02 -9.76 -2.81
N ILE A 111 -17.15 -10.64 -2.34
CA ILE A 111 -16.43 -10.47 -1.08
C ILE A 111 -14.98 -10.18 -1.39
N LEU A 112 -14.49 -9.06 -0.88
CA LEU A 112 -13.09 -8.68 -0.94
C LEU A 112 -12.51 -8.59 0.48
N ASP A 113 -11.26 -8.92 0.60
CA ASP A 113 -10.47 -8.58 1.77
C ASP A 113 -9.48 -7.44 1.43
N ARG A 114 -8.83 -6.88 2.44
CA ARG A 114 -7.89 -5.78 2.27
C ARG A 114 -6.78 -6.12 1.26
N THR A 115 -6.27 -7.36 1.28
CA THR A 115 -5.21 -7.82 0.38
C THR A 115 -5.67 -7.86 -1.07
N SER A 116 -6.85 -8.41 -1.35
CA SER A 116 -7.40 -8.45 -2.71
C SER A 116 -7.68 -7.05 -3.26
N LEU A 117 -8.20 -6.15 -2.42
CA LEU A 117 -8.43 -4.76 -2.81
C LEU A 117 -7.13 -4.03 -3.19
N ILE A 118 -6.06 -4.20 -2.38
CA ILE A 118 -4.74 -3.62 -2.69
C ILE A 118 -4.19 -4.20 -4.01
N LEU A 119 -4.34 -5.51 -4.24
CA LEU A 119 -3.93 -6.16 -5.49
C LEU A 119 -4.69 -5.62 -6.70
N ASP A 120 -5.99 -5.37 -6.57
CA ASP A 120 -6.81 -4.79 -7.64
C ASP A 120 -6.36 -3.36 -7.96
N ILE A 121 -6.08 -2.53 -6.95
CA ILE A 121 -5.53 -1.17 -7.14
C ILE A 121 -4.18 -1.25 -7.87
N PHE A 122 -3.30 -2.18 -7.47
CA PHE A 122 -2.01 -2.36 -8.12
C PHE A 122 -2.15 -2.82 -9.57
N ALA A 123 -3.10 -3.71 -9.87
CA ALA A 123 -3.39 -4.13 -11.24
C ALA A 123 -3.83 -2.97 -12.14
N MET A 124 -4.65 -2.08 -11.60
CA MET A 124 -5.10 -0.87 -12.32
C MET A 124 -3.98 0.15 -12.53
N ARG A 125 -3.03 0.26 -11.57
CA ARG A 125 -1.95 1.26 -11.60
C ARG A 125 -0.69 0.79 -12.30
N ALA A 126 -0.50 -0.51 -12.50
CA ALA A 126 0.67 -1.07 -13.17
C ALA A 126 0.71 -0.66 -14.65
N GLN A 127 1.65 0.20 -15.03
CA GLN A 127 1.81 0.65 -16.41
C GLN A 127 2.94 -0.08 -17.12
N THR A 128 4.08 -0.26 -16.44
CA THR A 128 5.24 -0.93 -17.02
C THR A 128 5.06 -2.45 -17.11
N ALA A 129 5.76 -3.10 -18.05
CA ALA A 129 5.78 -4.54 -18.17
C ALA A 129 6.29 -5.22 -16.88
N ASN A 130 7.25 -4.58 -16.19
CA ASN A 130 7.76 -5.05 -14.90
C ASN A 130 6.69 -5.04 -13.82
N ALA A 131 6.02 -3.89 -13.59
CA ALA A 131 4.97 -3.77 -12.60
C ALA A 131 3.81 -4.75 -12.88
N LYS A 132 3.37 -4.87 -14.14
CA LYS A 132 2.35 -5.84 -14.55
C LYS A 132 2.74 -7.27 -14.20
N THR A 133 3.99 -7.66 -14.48
CA THR A 133 4.51 -9.01 -14.18
C THR A 133 4.57 -9.25 -12.66
N GLN A 134 4.96 -8.25 -11.88
CA GLN A 134 5.01 -8.34 -10.42
C GLN A 134 3.61 -8.48 -9.82
N VAL A 135 2.66 -7.64 -10.26
CA VAL A 135 1.27 -7.70 -9.79
C VAL A 135 0.63 -9.04 -10.16
N GLU A 136 0.80 -9.50 -11.40
CA GLU A 136 0.28 -10.80 -11.85
C GLU A 136 0.83 -11.94 -10.99
N LEU A 137 2.13 -11.94 -10.70
CA LEU A 137 2.73 -12.94 -9.82
C LEU A 137 2.16 -12.87 -8.39
N ALA A 138 1.96 -11.67 -7.86
CA ALA A 138 1.37 -11.46 -6.53
C ALA A 138 -0.09 -11.95 -6.47
N GLN A 139 -0.88 -11.68 -7.50
CA GLN A 139 -2.25 -12.17 -7.62
C GLN A 139 -2.29 -13.72 -7.63
N TYR A 140 -1.42 -14.38 -8.39
CA TYR A 140 -1.34 -15.84 -8.38
C TYR A 140 -0.90 -16.40 -7.04
N LYS A 141 0.06 -15.78 -6.36
CA LYS A 141 0.47 -16.18 -4.99
C LYS A 141 -0.69 -16.09 -4.00
N TYR A 142 -1.45 -15.00 -4.07
CA TYR A 142 -2.63 -14.78 -3.23
C TYR A 142 -3.74 -15.79 -3.52
N MET A 143 -4.00 -16.08 -4.79
CA MET A 143 -5.07 -16.98 -5.23
C MET A 143 -4.75 -18.46 -5.00
N LEU A 144 -3.50 -18.89 -5.20
CA LEU A 144 -3.11 -20.30 -5.17
C LEU A 144 -3.50 -21.04 -3.88
N PRO A 145 -3.24 -20.54 -2.65
CA PRO A 145 -3.65 -21.20 -1.42
C PRO A 145 -5.18 -21.27 -1.26
N ARG A 146 -5.89 -20.30 -1.85
CA ARG A 146 -7.35 -20.22 -1.81
C ARG A 146 -7.99 -21.25 -2.73
N LEU A 147 -7.45 -21.42 -3.93
CA LEU A 147 -7.88 -22.45 -4.88
C LEU A 147 -7.56 -23.86 -4.38
N GLN A 148 -6.38 -24.13 -3.81
CA GLN A 148 -6.01 -25.43 -3.27
C GLN A 148 -7.01 -25.93 -2.20
N ARG A 149 -7.50 -25.06 -1.35
CA ARG A 149 -8.50 -25.41 -0.33
C ARG A 149 -9.91 -25.64 -0.93
N LEU A 150 -10.23 -24.99 -2.03
CA LEU A 150 -11.45 -25.29 -2.80
C LEU A 150 -11.37 -26.68 -3.43
N TRP A 151 -10.22 -27.03 -4.01
CA TRP A 151 -9.98 -28.34 -4.63
C TRP A 151 -10.11 -29.48 -3.63
N THR A 152 -9.45 -29.41 -2.48
CA THR A 152 -9.55 -30.45 -1.42
C THR A 152 -10.95 -30.61 -0.86
N HIS A 153 -11.78 -29.57 -0.90
CA HIS A 153 -13.17 -29.64 -0.47
C HIS A 153 -14.07 -30.32 -1.51
N LEU A 154 -13.85 -30.04 -2.79
CA LEU A 154 -14.58 -30.71 -3.89
C LEU A 154 -14.25 -32.19 -3.95
N GLU A 155 -13.00 -32.57 -3.73
CA GLU A 155 -12.57 -33.98 -3.61
C GLU A 155 -13.33 -34.71 -2.49
N ARG A 156 -13.49 -34.06 -1.32
CA ARG A 156 -14.24 -34.65 -0.19
C ARG A 156 -15.73 -34.73 -0.43
N GLN A 157 -16.34 -33.84 -1.18
CA GLN A 157 -17.73 -33.89 -1.55
C GLN A 157 -18.01 -34.94 -2.66
N GLY A 158 -17.08 -35.09 -3.59
CA GLY A 158 -17.19 -36.10 -4.67
C GLY A 158 -17.02 -37.52 -4.16
N GLY A 159 -16.38 -37.73 -3.01
CA GLY A 159 -16.15 -39.03 -2.39
C GLY A 159 -17.28 -39.58 -1.51
N SER A 160 -18.32 -38.78 -1.24
CA SER A 160 -19.42 -39.16 -0.30
C SER A 160 -20.65 -39.82 -0.94
N GLY A 161 -20.59 -40.15 -2.22
CA GLY A 161 -21.67 -40.81 -2.96
C GLY A 161 -21.36 -42.28 -3.27
N SER A 162 -21.09 -43.13 -2.26
CA SER A 162 -20.96 -44.55 -2.49
C SER A 162 -22.00 -45.34 -1.70
N GLY A 163 -23.03 -45.75 -2.41
CA GLY A 163 -23.87 -46.87 -2.04
C GLY A 163 -23.07 -48.17 -2.02
N SER A 164 -23.30 -48.96 -1.00
CA SER A 164 -22.83 -50.32 -0.80
C SER A 164 -22.94 -51.18 -2.06
N GLY A 165 -21.80 -51.55 -2.67
CA GLY A 165 -21.73 -52.55 -3.74
C GLY A 165 -20.37 -53.22 -3.74
N LYS A 166 -20.29 -54.51 -3.35
CA LYS A 166 -19.15 -55.38 -3.47
C LYS A 166 -18.70 -55.47 -4.94
N GLY A 167 -17.55 -54.98 -5.24
CA GLY A 167 -16.88 -55.20 -6.54
C GLY A 167 -15.69 -54.23 -6.69
N GLY A 168 -14.47 -54.76 -6.69
CA GLY A 168 -13.24 -54.01 -6.86
C GLY A 168 -13.26 -53.15 -8.12
N SER A 169 -13.27 -51.86 -7.94
CA SER A 169 -13.02 -50.92 -9.02
C SER A 169 -11.74 -50.13 -8.74
N VAL A 170 -10.73 -50.45 -9.52
CA VAL A 170 -9.48 -49.73 -9.63
C VAL A 170 -9.81 -48.36 -10.18
N GLY A 171 -9.61 -47.32 -9.31
CA GLY A 171 -9.25 -45.95 -9.73
C GLY A 171 -10.13 -45.26 -10.76
N LEU A 172 -11.41 -45.02 -10.49
CA LEU A 172 -12.14 -43.95 -11.18
C LEU A 172 -11.81 -42.60 -10.53
N ARG A 173 -10.67 -42.02 -10.94
CA ARG A 173 -10.47 -40.56 -10.81
C ARG A 173 -11.55 -39.87 -11.63
N GLY A 174 -12.46 -39.15 -10.96
CA GLY A 174 -13.52 -38.44 -11.64
C GLY A 174 -12.96 -37.37 -12.60
N PRO A 175 -13.63 -37.03 -13.71
CA PRO A 175 -13.17 -36.04 -14.67
C PRO A 175 -12.92 -34.64 -14.07
N GLY A 176 -13.49 -34.33 -12.88
CA GLY A 176 -13.24 -33.08 -12.16
C GLY A 176 -11.89 -33.02 -11.44
N GLU A 177 -11.37 -34.18 -10.96
CA GLU A 177 -10.08 -34.25 -10.26
C GLU A 177 -8.90 -33.98 -11.21
N THR A 178 -8.97 -34.49 -12.43
CA THR A 178 -7.95 -34.21 -13.47
C THR A 178 -7.95 -32.76 -13.95
N GLN A 179 -9.10 -32.10 -13.98
CA GLN A 179 -9.22 -30.71 -14.40
C GLN A 179 -8.63 -29.75 -13.33
N LEU A 180 -8.89 -30.03 -12.06
CA LEU A 180 -8.33 -29.25 -10.95
C LEU A 180 -6.81 -29.37 -10.84
N GLU A 181 -6.26 -30.58 -11.02
CA GLU A 181 -4.81 -30.77 -11.09
C GLU A 181 -4.18 -30.06 -12.30
N MET A 182 -4.89 -30.04 -13.41
CA MET A 182 -4.46 -29.33 -14.61
C MET A 182 -4.44 -27.81 -14.37
N ASP A 183 -5.49 -27.25 -13.79
CA ASP A 183 -5.58 -25.81 -13.46
C ASP A 183 -4.48 -25.40 -12.50
N ARG A 184 -4.24 -26.20 -11.45
CA ARG A 184 -3.11 -25.99 -10.53
C ARG A 184 -1.77 -25.97 -11.25
N ARG A 185 -1.53 -26.92 -12.15
CA ARG A 185 -0.29 -27.00 -12.92
C ARG A 185 -0.12 -25.82 -13.84
N ILE A 186 -1.20 -25.35 -14.49
CA ILE A 186 -1.18 -24.16 -15.32
C ILE A 186 -0.77 -22.94 -14.50
N ILE A 187 -1.36 -22.74 -13.31
CA ILE A 187 -1.02 -21.62 -12.42
C ILE A 187 0.44 -21.70 -11.97
N LEU A 188 0.91 -22.86 -11.52
CA LEU A 188 2.30 -23.03 -11.10
C LEU A 188 3.29 -22.80 -12.23
N ASN A 189 3.00 -23.29 -13.45
CA ASN A 189 3.81 -23.03 -14.63
C ASN A 189 3.84 -21.53 -14.97
N ARG A 190 2.68 -20.85 -14.88
CA ARG A 190 2.60 -19.40 -15.10
C ARG A 190 3.43 -18.64 -14.08
N MET A 191 3.33 -18.99 -12.79
CA MET A 191 4.15 -18.40 -11.73
C MET A 191 5.64 -18.60 -11.96
N SER A 192 6.06 -19.79 -12.44
CA SER A 192 7.46 -20.07 -12.77
C SER A 192 7.95 -19.16 -13.90
N LEU A 193 7.19 -19.07 -14.98
CA LEU A 193 7.50 -18.19 -16.11
C LEU A 193 7.59 -16.71 -15.71
N LEU A 194 6.68 -16.25 -14.85
CA LEU A 194 6.70 -14.87 -14.34
C LEU A 194 7.94 -14.60 -13.48
N LYS A 195 8.36 -15.56 -12.64
CA LYS A 195 9.60 -15.47 -11.85
C LYS A 195 10.84 -15.40 -12.73
N GLU A 196 10.93 -16.22 -13.77
CA GLU A 196 12.03 -16.17 -14.74
C GLU A 196 12.10 -14.82 -15.43
N ARG A 197 10.94 -14.30 -15.87
CA ARG A 197 10.85 -12.99 -16.52
C ARG A 197 11.28 -11.86 -15.60
N LEU A 198 10.89 -11.90 -14.32
CA LEU A 198 11.35 -10.93 -13.32
C LEU A 198 12.86 -11.00 -13.11
N ALA A 199 13.43 -12.20 -13.03
CA ALA A 199 14.87 -12.39 -12.89
C ALA A 199 15.66 -11.81 -14.08
N GLU A 200 15.13 -11.91 -15.30
CA GLU A 200 15.73 -11.28 -16.49
C GLU A 200 15.66 -9.74 -16.41
N ILE A 201 14.50 -9.20 -16.02
CA ILE A 201 14.33 -7.76 -15.84
C ILE A 201 15.29 -7.23 -14.76
N ASP A 202 15.46 -7.93 -13.66
CA ASP A 202 16.36 -7.55 -12.58
C ASP A 202 17.83 -7.53 -13.04
N LYS A 203 18.25 -8.48 -13.87
CA LYS A 203 19.59 -8.47 -14.50
C LYS A 203 19.77 -7.24 -15.40
N GLN A 204 18.77 -6.89 -16.21
CA GLN A 204 18.81 -5.72 -17.09
C GLN A 204 18.88 -4.42 -16.25
N LYS A 205 18.05 -4.31 -15.20
CA LYS A 205 18.08 -3.18 -14.26
C LYS A 205 19.43 -3.05 -13.56
N ALA A 206 20.02 -4.17 -13.10
CA ALA A 206 21.34 -4.18 -12.47
C ALA A 206 22.44 -3.64 -13.41
N THR A 207 22.36 -3.99 -14.71
CA THR A 207 23.28 -3.46 -15.72
C THR A 207 23.08 -1.97 -15.96
N GLN A 208 21.82 -1.52 -16.09
CA GLN A 208 21.50 -0.09 -16.24
C GLN A 208 21.95 0.72 -15.02
N ARG A 209 21.81 0.17 -13.81
CA ARG A 209 22.22 0.83 -12.55
C ARG A 209 23.73 1.04 -12.47
N LYS A 210 24.53 0.09 -12.97
CA LYS A 210 26.00 0.26 -13.06
C LYS A 210 26.40 1.43 -13.95
N ASN A 211 25.61 1.73 -14.97
CA ASN A 211 25.86 2.82 -15.91
C ASN A 211 25.37 4.20 -15.44
N ARG A 212 24.67 4.30 -14.29
CA ARG A 212 24.14 5.58 -13.76
C ARG A 212 25.20 6.51 -13.14
N GLY A 213 26.48 6.18 -13.24
CA GLY A 213 27.58 7.01 -12.79
C GLY A 213 27.80 7.02 -11.27
N ARG A 214 28.74 7.88 -10.84
CA ARG A 214 29.14 8.04 -9.42
C ARG A 214 28.31 9.15 -8.76
N MET A 215 26.98 8.94 -8.65
CA MET A 215 26.07 9.90 -7.99
C MET A 215 25.49 9.30 -6.71
N ILE A 216 25.22 10.15 -5.74
CA ILE A 216 24.50 9.76 -4.53
C ILE A 216 23.05 9.43 -4.91
N ARG A 217 22.50 8.40 -4.30
CA ARG A 217 21.13 7.94 -4.51
C ARG A 217 20.28 8.30 -3.30
N VAL A 218 19.24 9.08 -3.53
CA VAL A 218 18.28 9.51 -2.51
C VAL A 218 16.93 8.86 -2.83
N ALA A 219 16.32 8.21 -1.87
CA ALA A 219 14.99 7.62 -2.04
C ALA A 219 13.96 8.29 -1.12
N LEU A 220 12.85 8.75 -1.71
CA LEU A 220 11.68 9.20 -0.97
C LEU A 220 10.92 7.99 -0.46
N VAL A 221 10.76 7.85 0.83
CA VAL A 221 10.01 6.78 1.48
C VAL A 221 8.92 7.38 2.37
N GLY A 222 7.90 6.62 2.68
CA GLY A 222 6.83 7.08 3.55
C GLY A 222 5.50 6.41 3.21
N TYR A 223 4.52 6.67 4.04
CA TYR A 223 3.18 6.12 3.88
C TYR A 223 2.54 6.57 2.56
N THR A 224 1.43 5.93 2.17
CA THR A 224 0.68 6.37 0.97
C THR A 224 0.10 7.77 1.19
N ASN A 225 0.03 8.57 0.13
CA ASN A 225 -0.58 9.90 0.12
C ASN A 225 0.05 10.96 1.05
N VAL A 226 1.29 10.77 1.51
CA VAL A 226 2.00 11.77 2.35
C VAL A 226 2.64 12.91 1.54
N GLY A 227 2.60 12.84 0.21
CA GLY A 227 3.12 13.89 -0.69
C GLY A 227 4.52 13.62 -1.26
N LYS A 228 4.98 12.35 -1.32
CA LYS A 228 6.31 12.01 -1.89
C LYS A 228 6.48 12.52 -3.33
N SER A 229 5.55 12.21 -4.21
CA SER A 229 5.58 12.62 -5.62
C SER A 229 5.51 14.14 -5.78
N THR A 230 4.79 14.83 -4.90
CA THR A 230 4.76 16.30 -4.86
C THR A 230 6.13 16.88 -4.51
N ILE A 231 6.79 16.33 -3.48
CA ILE A 231 8.14 16.73 -3.09
C ILE A 231 9.14 16.43 -4.22
N MET A 232 9.02 15.27 -4.87
CA MET A 232 9.87 14.96 -6.03
C MET A 232 9.73 16.00 -7.13
N ASN A 233 8.51 16.45 -7.44
CA ASN A 233 8.26 17.48 -8.44
C ASN A 233 8.89 18.83 -8.06
N LEU A 234 8.79 19.21 -6.79
CA LEU A 234 9.36 20.44 -6.27
C LEU A 234 10.91 20.45 -6.35
N LEU A 235 11.54 19.32 -6.04
CA LEU A 235 12.99 19.19 -6.07
C LEU A 235 13.55 19.01 -7.49
N SER A 236 12.80 18.35 -8.39
CA SER A 236 13.27 18.03 -9.74
C SER A 236 12.95 19.08 -10.81
N LYS A 237 12.27 20.17 -10.46
CA LYS A 237 11.79 21.23 -11.39
C LYS A 237 11.02 20.67 -12.59
N SER A 238 10.35 19.54 -12.44
CA SER A 238 9.65 18.84 -13.52
C SER A 238 8.25 18.43 -13.07
N GLU A 239 7.29 18.49 -13.98
CA GLU A 239 5.92 18.11 -13.69
C GLU A 239 5.74 16.59 -13.81
N VAL A 240 5.54 15.90 -12.68
CA VAL A 240 4.96 14.56 -12.61
C VAL A 240 3.55 14.70 -12.09
N PHE A 241 2.66 13.95 -12.67
CA PHE A 241 1.27 13.90 -12.26
C PHE A 241 1.18 13.38 -10.81
N ALA A 242 0.90 14.26 -9.86
CA ALA A 242 0.67 13.93 -8.47
C ALA A 242 -0.83 13.88 -8.23
N GLU A 243 -1.40 12.67 -8.13
CA GLU A 243 -2.80 12.47 -7.77
C GLU A 243 -2.96 12.33 -6.27
N ASN A 244 -4.06 12.88 -5.74
CA ASN A 244 -4.49 12.64 -4.36
C ASN A 244 -5.20 11.27 -4.27
N LYS A 245 -4.47 10.19 -4.56
CA LYS A 245 -4.96 8.81 -4.51
C LYS A 245 -3.89 7.91 -3.92
N LEU A 246 -4.32 6.83 -3.26
CA LEU A 246 -3.39 5.83 -2.75
C LEU A 246 -2.65 5.14 -3.90
N PHE A 247 -1.38 4.82 -3.68
CA PHE A 247 -0.53 4.17 -4.68
C PHE A 247 -0.49 4.88 -6.04
N ALA A 248 -0.50 6.23 -6.03
CA ALA A 248 -0.35 7.01 -7.27
C ALA A 248 0.94 6.64 -8.01
N THR A 249 2.00 6.31 -7.29
CA THR A 249 3.27 5.79 -7.82
C THR A 249 3.39 4.31 -7.50
N LEU A 250 3.26 3.43 -8.48
CA LEU A 250 3.56 2.00 -8.39
C LEU A 250 4.91 1.67 -9.05
N ASP A 251 5.22 2.33 -10.13
CA ASP A 251 6.49 2.22 -10.82
C ASP A 251 7.48 3.25 -10.26
N THR A 252 8.63 2.80 -9.77
CA THR A 252 9.66 3.69 -9.24
C THR A 252 10.16 4.64 -10.33
N THR A 253 10.03 5.92 -10.09
CA THR A 253 10.56 6.96 -10.96
C THR A 253 11.90 7.45 -10.42
N VAL A 254 12.96 7.38 -11.21
CA VAL A 254 14.30 7.89 -10.85
C VAL A 254 14.62 9.10 -11.70
N ARG A 255 15.03 10.19 -11.07
CA ARG A 255 15.39 11.44 -11.74
C ARG A 255 16.75 11.95 -11.29
N LYS A 256 17.49 12.53 -12.22
CA LYS A 256 18.67 13.31 -11.88
C LYS A 256 18.19 14.70 -11.43
N VAL A 257 18.52 15.04 -10.20
CA VAL A 257 18.28 16.36 -9.60
C VAL A 257 19.61 17.05 -9.40
N ILE A 258 19.64 18.37 -9.62
CA ILE A 258 20.82 19.21 -9.37
C ILE A 258 20.35 20.30 -8.42
N ILE A 259 20.96 20.34 -7.24
CA ILE A 259 20.79 21.46 -6.30
C ILE A 259 22.16 22.16 -6.28
N ASP A 260 22.17 23.47 -6.56
CA ASP A 260 23.38 24.26 -6.77
C ASP A 260 24.29 23.59 -7.80
N ASN A 261 25.43 23.03 -7.35
CA ASN A 261 26.44 22.40 -8.19
C ASN A 261 26.55 20.88 -7.99
N LEU A 262 25.63 20.25 -7.23
CA LEU A 262 25.75 18.84 -6.86
C LEU A 262 24.61 18.02 -7.49
N PRO A 263 24.95 17.13 -8.46
CA PRO A 263 23.98 16.21 -9.03
C PRO A 263 23.81 14.96 -8.16
N PHE A 264 22.57 14.52 -8.00
CA PHE A 264 22.22 13.25 -7.35
C PHE A 264 21.02 12.61 -8.03
N LEU A 265 20.76 11.35 -7.73
CA LEU A 265 19.60 10.63 -8.20
C LEU A 265 18.53 10.62 -7.10
N LEU A 266 17.35 11.13 -7.43
CA LEU A 266 16.17 11.10 -6.56
C LEU A 266 15.18 10.08 -7.10
N SER A 267 14.76 9.15 -6.26
CA SER A 267 13.77 8.13 -6.59
C SER A 267 12.50 8.31 -5.76
N ASP A 268 11.35 8.35 -6.44
CA ASP A 268 10.04 8.22 -5.82
C ASP A 268 9.68 6.75 -5.74
N THR A 269 9.23 6.31 -4.57
CA THR A 269 8.94 4.90 -4.30
C THR A 269 7.46 4.67 -4.02
N VAL A 270 7.04 3.41 -4.12
CA VAL A 270 5.69 3.00 -3.73
C VAL A 270 5.43 3.38 -2.28
N GLY A 271 4.28 3.98 -2.01
CA GLY A 271 3.87 4.31 -0.64
C GLY A 271 3.62 3.05 0.18
N PHE A 272 4.10 3.06 1.42
CA PHE A 272 3.79 2.00 2.37
C PHE A 272 2.36 2.14 2.90
N ILE A 273 1.79 1.06 3.34
CA ILE A 273 0.46 0.99 3.92
C ILE A 273 0.43 -0.08 5.02
N ARG A 274 -0.46 0.08 5.97
CA ARG A 274 -0.70 -0.88 7.03
C ARG A 274 -1.15 -2.24 6.47
N LYS A 275 -0.72 -3.33 7.11
CA LYS A 275 -1.06 -4.71 6.70
C LYS A 275 -0.72 -5.02 5.23
N LEU A 276 0.38 -4.42 4.72
CA LEU A 276 0.86 -4.80 3.40
C LEU A 276 1.30 -6.28 3.43
N PRO A 277 0.72 -7.14 2.60
CA PRO A 277 1.05 -8.57 2.62
C PRO A 277 2.53 -8.81 2.29
N THR A 278 3.19 -9.71 3.04
CA THR A 278 4.61 -10.05 2.84
C THR A 278 4.88 -10.60 1.44
N ASP A 279 3.94 -11.38 0.89
CA ASP A 279 4.01 -11.89 -0.50
C ASP A 279 4.01 -10.77 -1.54
N LEU A 280 3.33 -9.64 -1.25
CA LEU A 280 3.39 -8.44 -2.07
C LEU A 280 4.75 -7.75 -1.95
N VAL A 281 5.28 -7.59 -0.74
CA VAL A 281 6.62 -7.02 -0.51
C VAL A 281 7.67 -7.81 -1.29
N ASP A 282 7.60 -9.15 -1.25
CA ASP A 282 8.49 -10.02 -2.02
C ASP A 282 8.32 -9.88 -3.55
N SER A 283 7.10 -9.68 -4.01
CA SER A 283 6.82 -9.49 -5.44
C SER A 283 7.29 -8.13 -5.93
N PHE A 284 7.30 -7.11 -5.07
CA PHE A 284 7.76 -5.75 -5.35
C PHE A 284 9.23 -5.50 -4.97
N LYS A 285 10.00 -6.54 -4.67
CA LYS A 285 11.45 -6.40 -4.36
C LYS A 285 12.18 -5.50 -5.33
N SER A 286 11.92 -5.61 -6.63
CA SER A 286 12.63 -4.83 -7.64
C SER A 286 12.22 -3.33 -7.69
N THR A 287 11.04 -2.98 -7.20
CA THR A 287 10.63 -1.59 -6.97
C THR A 287 11.19 -1.04 -5.66
N LEU A 288 11.36 -1.89 -4.66
CA LEU A 288 11.98 -1.55 -3.38
C LEU A 288 13.51 -1.63 -3.43
N ASP A 289 14.11 -2.15 -4.49
CA ASP A 289 15.56 -2.16 -4.68
C ASP A 289 16.17 -0.75 -4.69
N GLU A 290 15.46 0.26 -5.21
CA GLU A 290 15.93 1.64 -5.17
C GLU A 290 16.06 2.14 -3.71
N VAL A 291 15.21 1.69 -2.79
CA VAL A 291 15.32 1.95 -1.35
C VAL A 291 16.52 1.22 -0.75
N ARG A 292 16.71 -0.06 -1.12
CA ARG A 292 17.84 -0.87 -0.65
C ARG A 292 19.19 -0.33 -1.13
N GLU A 293 19.24 0.26 -2.30
CA GLU A 293 20.45 0.81 -2.89
C GLU A 293 20.64 2.32 -2.63
N ALA A 294 19.66 2.97 -2.01
CA ALA A 294 19.78 4.38 -1.63
C ALA A 294 20.89 4.58 -0.62
N ASP A 295 21.60 5.70 -0.78
CA ASP A 295 22.61 6.19 0.16
C ASP A 295 21.98 7.03 1.27
N LEU A 296 20.86 7.69 0.95
CA LEU A 296 20.08 8.53 1.85
C LEU A 296 18.59 8.23 1.68
N LEU A 297 17.89 8.09 2.78
CA LEU A 297 16.43 7.99 2.80
C LEU A 297 15.83 9.33 3.23
N VAL A 298 14.80 9.76 2.53
CA VAL A 298 13.99 10.92 2.90
C VAL A 298 12.62 10.40 3.27
N HIS A 299 12.36 10.28 4.57
CA HIS A 299 11.11 9.74 5.10
C HIS A 299 10.08 10.86 5.23
N VAL A 300 9.07 10.83 4.39
CA VAL A 300 7.98 11.82 4.35
C VAL A 300 6.80 11.31 5.18
N VAL A 301 6.30 12.16 6.06
CA VAL A 301 5.21 11.88 7.01
C VAL A 301 4.14 12.95 6.84
N ASP A 302 2.89 12.56 6.88
CA ASP A 302 1.73 13.46 6.92
C ASP A 302 1.40 13.81 8.38
N ILE A 303 1.82 15.00 8.84
CA ILE A 303 1.61 15.43 10.24
C ILE A 303 0.15 15.78 10.54
N SER A 304 -0.66 16.01 9.53
CA SER A 304 -2.09 16.28 9.70
C SER A 304 -2.90 15.02 10.05
N HIS A 305 -2.32 13.83 9.83
CA HIS A 305 -2.98 12.57 10.15
C HIS A 305 -2.81 12.24 11.64
N PRO A 306 -3.88 11.96 12.41
CA PRO A 306 -3.80 11.70 13.84
C PRO A 306 -2.92 10.49 14.20
N GLY A 307 -2.89 9.46 13.33
CA GLY A 307 -2.06 8.25 13.47
C GLY A 307 -0.67 8.34 12.83
N PHE A 308 -0.10 9.53 12.61
CA PHE A 308 1.17 9.68 11.89
C PHE A 308 2.35 8.95 12.57
N GLU A 309 2.38 8.84 13.88
CA GLU A 309 3.42 8.10 14.62
C GLU A 309 3.34 6.60 14.31
N GLU A 310 2.14 6.02 14.28
CA GLU A 310 1.94 4.62 13.88
C GLU A 310 2.36 4.39 12.42
N GLN A 311 2.08 5.36 11.54
CA GLN A 311 2.56 5.31 10.15
C GLN A 311 4.09 5.31 10.07
N ILE A 312 4.78 6.10 10.89
CA ILE A 312 6.25 6.09 11.00
C ILE A 312 6.75 4.69 11.41
N GLU A 313 6.11 4.08 12.42
CA GLU A 313 6.49 2.73 12.87
C GLU A 313 6.28 1.67 11.78
N VAL A 314 5.16 1.72 11.06
CA VAL A 314 4.87 0.82 9.92
C VAL A 314 5.94 0.95 8.84
N VAL A 315 6.31 2.18 8.48
CA VAL A 315 7.36 2.44 7.48
C VAL A 315 8.71 1.92 7.97
N ASN A 316 9.11 2.22 9.20
CA ASN A 316 10.39 1.78 9.76
C ASN A 316 10.49 0.26 9.83
N LYS A 317 9.42 -0.43 10.24
CA LYS A 317 9.35 -1.89 10.23
C LYS A 317 9.51 -2.45 8.83
N THR A 318 8.77 -1.91 7.87
CA THR A 318 8.87 -2.37 6.47
C THR A 318 10.26 -2.10 5.89
N LEU A 319 10.88 -0.96 6.19
CA LEU A 319 12.25 -0.65 5.79
C LEU A 319 13.25 -1.66 6.36
N ALA A 320 13.07 -2.08 7.63
CA ALA A 320 13.91 -3.12 8.24
C ALA A 320 13.73 -4.46 7.52
N ASP A 321 12.49 -4.87 7.23
CA ASP A 321 12.15 -6.13 6.56
C ASP A 321 12.74 -6.21 5.13
N ILE A 322 12.82 -5.11 4.41
CA ILE A 322 13.41 -5.06 3.06
C ILE A 322 14.92 -4.82 3.05
N GLY A 323 15.57 -4.70 4.21
CA GLY A 323 17.01 -4.45 4.33
C GLY A 323 17.42 -2.99 4.06
N GLY A 324 16.49 -2.05 4.21
CA GLY A 324 16.73 -0.59 4.15
C GLY A 324 16.99 0.03 5.53
N GLY A 325 16.93 -0.76 6.61
CA GLY A 325 17.19 -0.28 7.96
C GLY A 325 18.64 0.16 8.17
N GLY A 326 18.86 1.12 9.08
CA GLY A 326 20.19 1.60 9.45
C GLY A 326 20.88 2.56 8.46
N LYS A 327 20.17 2.98 7.42
CA LYS A 327 20.65 4.01 6.48
C LYS A 327 20.50 5.43 7.05
N PRO A 328 21.36 6.37 6.62
CA PRO A 328 21.13 7.79 6.90
C PRO A 328 19.72 8.19 6.45
N MET A 329 18.99 8.90 7.30
CA MET A 329 17.61 9.27 7.05
C MET A 329 17.30 10.69 7.50
N ILE A 330 16.58 11.44 6.69
CA ILE A 330 15.98 12.74 7.03
C ILE A 330 14.48 12.51 7.19
N LEU A 331 13.89 12.94 8.29
CA LEU A 331 12.44 12.88 8.53
C LEU A 331 11.80 14.20 8.12
N ILE A 332 10.79 14.13 7.25
CA ILE A 332 10.07 15.30 6.76
C ILE A 332 8.61 15.22 7.17
N PHE A 333 8.17 16.11 8.03
CA PHE A 333 6.78 16.31 8.37
C PHE A 333 6.14 17.25 7.36
N ASN A 334 5.37 16.70 6.45
CA ASN A 334 4.65 17.43 5.40
C ASN A 334 3.20 17.72 5.82
N LYS A 335 2.55 18.62 5.09
CA LYS A 335 1.17 19.08 5.28
C LYS A 335 0.93 19.83 6.59
N ILE A 336 1.90 20.63 7.01
CA ILE A 336 1.73 21.52 8.19
C ILE A 336 0.58 22.51 8.03
N ASP A 337 0.22 22.85 6.79
CA ASP A 337 -0.93 23.67 6.41
C ASP A 337 -2.28 23.04 6.78
N ALA A 338 -2.34 21.73 6.86
CA ALA A 338 -3.54 20.98 7.20
C ALA A 338 -3.54 20.44 8.65
N TYR A 339 -2.50 20.78 9.44
CA TYR A 339 -2.43 20.35 10.83
C TYR A 339 -3.50 21.04 11.67
N THR A 340 -4.22 20.25 12.47
CA THR A 340 -5.24 20.73 13.39
C THR A 340 -4.98 20.17 14.79
N TYR A 341 -5.33 20.92 15.80
CA TYR A 341 -5.26 20.49 17.20
C TYR A 341 -6.55 20.87 17.93
N VAL A 342 -6.83 20.14 19.01
CA VAL A 342 -7.99 20.41 19.86
C VAL A 342 -7.56 21.37 20.96
N GLU A 343 -8.08 22.59 20.92
CA GLU A 343 -7.84 23.57 21.99
C GLU A 343 -8.55 23.11 23.27
N LYS A 344 -7.81 23.10 24.37
CA LYS A 344 -8.32 22.66 25.65
C LYS A 344 -8.99 23.84 26.37
N ALA A 345 -10.23 23.65 26.83
CA ALA A 345 -10.92 24.65 27.61
C ALA A 345 -10.17 24.96 28.93
N PRO A 346 -10.16 26.23 29.39
CA PRO A 346 -9.41 26.58 30.61
C PRO A 346 -9.87 25.87 31.88
N ASP A 347 -11.10 25.39 31.92
CA ASP A 347 -11.74 24.65 33.00
C ASP A 347 -11.64 23.13 32.90
N ASP A 348 -11.07 22.62 31.80
CA ASP A 348 -10.86 21.19 31.59
C ASP A 348 -9.61 20.70 32.36
N LEU A 349 -9.83 19.97 33.44
CA LEU A 349 -8.79 19.42 34.32
C LEU A 349 -8.21 18.07 33.84
N THR A 350 -8.67 17.52 32.69
CA THR A 350 -8.11 16.27 32.17
C THR A 350 -6.64 16.46 31.74
N PRO A 351 -5.80 15.44 31.76
CA PRO A 351 -4.42 15.56 31.26
C PRO A 351 -4.42 15.98 29.79
N ARG A 352 -3.47 16.85 29.39
CA ARG A 352 -3.23 17.17 27.98
C ARG A 352 -2.83 15.90 27.22
N THR A 353 -3.47 15.67 26.11
CA THR A 353 -3.14 14.59 25.17
C THR A 353 -2.33 15.14 24.00
N LYS A 354 -1.82 14.26 23.14
CA LYS A 354 -1.12 14.68 21.91
C LYS A 354 -1.98 15.54 21.00
N GLU A 355 -3.30 15.36 21.02
CA GLU A 355 -4.26 16.12 20.22
C GLU A 355 -4.37 17.60 20.64
N ASN A 356 -3.93 17.91 21.86
CA ASN A 356 -3.95 19.29 22.37
C ASN A 356 -2.63 20.04 22.12
N LEU A 357 -1.66 19.43 21.43
CA LEU A 357 -0.39 20.07 21.12
C LEU A 357 -0.56 21.02 19.93
N THR A 358 -0.10 22.24 20.08
CA THR A 358 0.04 23.16 18.95
C THR A 358 1.13 22.67 18.01
N LEU A 359 1.14 23.14 16.77
CA LEU A 359 2.19 22.79 15.82
C LEU A 359 3.58 23.12 16.36
N GLU A 360 3.75 24.27 17.01
CA GLU A 360 5.03 24.69 17.58
C GLU A 360 5.51 23.77 18.72
N GLU A 361 4.59 23.36 19.60
CA GLU A 361 4.91 22.41 20.68
C GLU A 361 5.33 21.04 20.11
N LEU A 362 4.63 20.58 19.08
CA LEU A 362 4.92 19.33 18.39
C LEU A 362 6.27 19.39 17.67
N MET A 363 6.53 20.49 16.97
CA MET A 363 7.84 20.74 16.31
C MET A 363 8.99 20.68 17.31
N LYS A 364 8.89 21.39 18.44
CA LYS A 364 9.92 21.38 19.51
C LYS A 364 10.16 19.96 20.05
N THR A 365 9.09 19.18 20.23
CA THR A 365 9.19 17.80 20.73
C THR A 365 9.94 16.90 19.74
N TRP A 366 9.64 16.98 18.45
CA TRP A 366 10.28 16.15 17.44
C TRP A 366 11.69 16.61 17.09
N MET A 367 11.96 17.93 17.05
CA MET A 367 13.32 18.47 16.89
C MET A 367 14.24 17.98 18.00
N ALA A 368 13.80 18.05 19.26
CA ALA A 368 14.57 17.53 20.39
C ALA A 368 14.79 16.01 20.31
N LYS A 369 13.81 15.23 19.80
CA LYS A 369 13.90 13.78 19.66
C LYS A 369 14.82 13.34 18.53
N MET A 370 14.87 14.10 17.45
CA MET A 370 15.57 13.75 16.21
C MET A 370 16.91 14.51 16.03
N GLU A 371 17.37 15.27 17.04
CA GLU A 371 18.64 16.02 17.00
C GLU A 371 18.78 16.84 15.71
N ASP A 372 17.73 17.60 15.36
CA ASP A 372 17.64 18.43 14.15
C ASP A 372 17.66 17.66 12.80
N ASN A 373 17.51 16.34 12.81
CA ASN A 373 17.35 15.53 11.60
C ASN A 373 15.89 15.47 11.10
N CYS A 374 15.08 16.49 11.39
CA CYS A 374 13.71 16.57 10.90
C CYS A 374 13.38 17.98 10.41
N LEU A 375 12.45 18.04 9.46
CA LEU A 375 11.94 19.26 8.85
C LEU A 375 10.43 19.27 8.84
N PHE A 376 9.84 20.46 8.92
CA PHE A 376 8.41 20.69 8.87
C PHE A 376 8.07 21.57 7.67
N ILE A 377 7.34 21.00 6.71
CA ILE A 377 7.06 21.65 5.42
C ILE A 377 5.59 21.60 5.03
N SER A 378 5.20 22.46 4.12
CA SER A 378 4.03 22.25 3.27
C SER A 378 4.47 22.19 1.81
N ALA A 379 4.41 21.02 1.23
CA ALA A 379 4.70 20.85 -0.19
C ALA A 379 3.64 21.54 -1.08
N ARG A 380 2.40 21.64 -0.59
CA ARG A 380 1.29 22.30 -1.30
C ARG A 380 1.46 23.82 -1.31
N GLU A 381 1.66 24.41 -0.14
CA GLU A 381 1.79 25.86 0.04
C GLU A 381 3.24 26.34 -0.14
N ARG A 382 4.17 25.46 -0.45
CA ARG A 382 5.61 25.71 -0.64
C ARG A 382 6.30 26.34 0.58
N ILE A 383 5.85 25.98 1.79
CA ILE A 383 6.43 26.46 3.04
C ILE A 383 7.67 25.62 3.34
N ASN A 384 8.80 26.27 3.70
CA ASN A 384 10.10 25.67 4.08
C ASN A 384 10.73 24.75 3.01
N ILE A 385 10.41 24.99 1.71
CA ILE A 385 10.96 24.17 0.60
C ILE A 385 12.43 24.51 0.34
N ASP A 386 12.85 25.75 0.53
CA ASP A 386 14.25 26.12 0.35
C ASP A 386 15.12 25.53 1.47
N GLU A 387 14.64 25.53 2.71
CA GLU A 387 15.29 24.82 3.82
C GLU A 387 15.41 23.31 3.54
N LEU A 388 14.37 22.70 2.95
CA LEU A 388 14.43 21.31 2.51
C LEU A 388 15.55 21.08 1.48
N LYS A 389 15.71 21.97 0.49
CA LYS A 389 16.77 21.87 -0.50
C LYS A 389 18.16 21.97 0.16
N ASP A 390 18.33 22.91 1.09
CA ASP A 390 19.56 23.12 1.80
C ASP A 390 19.97 21.89 2.63
N VAL A 391 19.03 21.32 3.39
CA VAL A 391 19.30 20.12 4.19
C VAL A 391 19.63 18.91 3.32
N VAL A 392 18.86 18.69 2.24
CA VAL A 392 19.14 17.60 1.28
C VAL A 392 20.51 17.80 0.63
N TYR A 393 20.82 19.03 0.21
CA TYR A 393 22.13 19.36 -0.37
C TYR A 393 23.29 19.05 0.59
N GLN A 394 23.21 19.49 1.85
CA GLN A 394 24.27 19.27 2.83
C GLN A 394 24.46 17.75 3.09
N ARG A 395 23.38 17.00 3.26
CA ARG A 395 23.48 15.55 3.48
C ARG A 395 24.01 14.80 2.26
N VAL A 396 23.57 15.16 1.06
CA VAL A 396 24.08 14.56 -0.18
C VAL A 396 25.57 14.90 -0.36
N LYS A 397 26.00 16.14 -0.04
CA LYS A 397 27.39 16.58 -0.10
C LYS A 397 28.27 15.79 0.87
N GLU A 398 27.86 15.63 2.12
CA GLU A 398 28.56 14.81 3.12
C GLU A 398 28.79 13.38 2.63
N LEU A 399 27.72 12.74 2.16
CA LEU A 399 27.76 11.37 1.64
C LEU A 399 28.59 11.27 0.35
N HIS A 400 28.55 12.30 -0.49
CA HIS A 400 29.35 12.34 -1.71
C HIS A 400 30.85 12.37 -1.39
N VAL A 401 31.30 13.24 -0.48
CA VAL A 401 32.70 13.34 -0.04
C VAL A 401 33.17 12.02 0.60
N GLN A 402 32.32 11.37 1.41
CA GLN A 402 32.66 10.08 2.02
C GLN A 402 32.79 8.95 0.99
N LYS A 403 31.88 8.88 0.02
CA LYS A 403 31.81 7.79 -0.96
C LYS A 403 32.79 7.97 -2.13
N TYR A 404 33.05 9.23 -2.49
CA TYR A 404 33.86 9.59 -3.66
C TYR A 404 34.93 10.67 -3.34
N PRO A 405 35.87 10.39 -2.44
CA PRO A 405 36.80 11.43 -1.89
C PRO A 405 37.71 12.05 -2.93
N TYR A 406 37.84 11.47 -4.13
CA TYR A 406 38.73 11.97 -5.20
C TYR A 406 37.94 12.45 -6.44
N ASN A 407 36.70 12.81 -6.29
CA ASN A 407 35.84 13.13 -7.42
C ASN A 407 35.38 14.59 -7.33
N ASP A 408 35.97 15.47 -8.17
CA ASP A 408 35.64 16.90 -8.28
C ASP A 408 34.32 17.11 -9.06
N PHE A 409 33.29 16.31 -8.83
CA PHE A 409 31.98 16.42 -9.51
C PHE A 409 31.13 17.58 -8.99
N LEU A 410 31.71 18.57 -8.39
CA LEU A 410 30.99 19.80 -8.15
C LEU A 410 30.93 20.55 -9.49
N TYR A 411 29.76 20.68 -10.08
CA TYR A 411 29.58 21.55 -11.23
C TYR A 411 29.93 22.95 -10.81
N GLN A 412 30.68 23.67 -11.68
CA GLN A 412 30.94 25.10 -11.48
C GLN A 412 29.59 25.81 -11.48
N THR A 413 29.31 26.61 -10.46
CA THR A 413 28.16 27.52 -10.45
C THR A 413 28.45 28.56 -11.52
N TYR A 414 27.69 28.56 -12.59
CA TYR A 414 27.62 29.73 -13.48
C TYR A 414 26.70 30.72 -12.76
N GLU A 415 27.24 31.86 -12.35
CA GLU A 415 26.43 33.01 -12.00
C GLU A 415 25.64 33.35 -13.26
N GLU A 416 24.30 33.29 -13.18
CA GLU A 416 23.46 33.87 -14.21
C GLU A 416 23.73 35.37 -14.16
N GLU A 417 24.47 35.88 -15.13
CA GLU A 417 24.55 37.31 -15.38
C GLU A 417 23.13 37.80 -15.67
N GLU A 418 22.62 38.76 -14.88
CA GLU A 418 21.32 39.41 -14.99
C GLU A 418 21.07 40.04 -16.36
#